data_1442c9b6dc1f976649247a90c625360f
#
_entry.id   1442c9b6dc1f976649247a90c625360f
#
_cell.length_a   1.000
_cell.length_b   1.000
_cell.length_c   1.000
_cell.angle_alpha   90.00
_cell.angle_beta   90.00
_cell.angle_gamma   90.00
#
_symmetry.space_group_name_H-M   'P 1'
#
loop_
_entity.id
_entity.type
_entity.pdbx_description
1 polymer ?
#
loop_
_entity_poly.entity_id
_entity_poly.type
_entity_poly.pdbx_seq_one_letter_code
_entity_poly.pdbx_strand_id
1 'polypeptide(L)'
;KSQIPTAFLRHSTSKIQTAADLLTVSSLGFRGEALSSIAAVAQVELISKTAEELTGTRYQIHGGQEISLEEIGAPEGTTFLVRNLFYNTPARKKFLKSAQTEGAYISSLVERMALSRPDISIRFIQNGQNRLYTSGNHNLKDLIYMIFGRDIAANLLPVETAGEHLQITGFLGKPVISRGNRSYENYFINGRYIKSGLISKAI
;
A
#
# COMPACT_ATOMS: atom_id res chain seq x y z
N LYS A 1 2.92 11.75 -20.89
CA LYS A 1 3.88 10.86 -21.57
C LYS A 1 5.32 11.12 -21.14
N SER A 2 5.84 12.36 -21.23
CA SER A 2 7.24 12.71 -20.93
C SER A 2 7.66 12.47 -19.45
N GLN A 3 6.74 12.48 -18.52
CA GLN A 3 7.02 12.28 -17.08
C GLN A 3 7.15 10.80 -16.67
N ILE A 4 6.70 9.86 -17.51
CA ILE A 4 6.69 8.43 -17.15
C ILE A 4 8.10 7.88 -16.98
N PRO A 5 9.05 8.06 -17.92
CA PRO A 5 10.43 7.59 -17.71
C PRO A 5 11.08 8.19 -16.47
N THR A 6 10.84 9.48 -16.20
CA THR A 6 11.37 10.18 -15.03
C THR A 6 10.91 9.54 -13.71
N ALA A 7 9.68 9.01 -13.64
CA ALA A 7 9.15 8.35 -12.43
C ALA A 7 9.94 7.08 -12.04
N PHE A 8 10.67 6.47 -12.98
CA PHE A 8 11.51 5.30 -12.75
C PHE A 8 12.98 5.64 -12.43
N LEU A 9 13.35 6.92 -12.39
CA LEU A 9 14.67 7.33 -11.94
C LEU A 9 14.77 7.29 -10.41
N ARG A 10 15.97 7.05 -9.91
CA ARG A 10 16.23 7.11 -8.47
C ARG A 10 16.01 8.54 -7.95
N HIS A 11 15.47 8.64 -6.74
CA HIS A 11 15.17 9.91 -6.07
C HIS A 11 14.20 10.84 -6.82
N SER A 12 13.52 10.33 -7.84
CA SER A 12 12.49 11.07 -8.55
C SER A 12 11.20 11.09 -7.73
N THR A 13 10.90 12.23 -7.14
CA THR A 13 9.68 12.43 -6.35
C THR A 13 9.09 13.81 -6.56
N SER A 14 7.76 13.87 -6.62
CA SER A 14 6.99 15.12 -6.63
C SER A 14 6.52 15.52 -5.22
N LYS A 15 6.87 14.76 -4.18
CA LYS A 15 6.28 14.88 -2.83
C LYS A 15 7.16 15.65 -1.84
N ILE A 16 8.46 15.74 -2.08
CA ILE A 16 9.43 16.39 -1.21
C ILE A 16 10.40 17.19 -2.07
N GLN A 17 10.59 18.45 -1.74
CA GLN A 17 11.59 19.32 -2.34
C GLN A 17 12.57 19.83 -1.28
N THR A 18 12.11 20.00 -0.04
CA THR A 18 12.92 20.50 1.08
C THR A 18 12.87 19.55 2.27
N ALA A 19 13.82 19.69 3.20
CA ALA A 19 13.81 18.93 4.46
C ALA A 19 12.57 19.22 5.33
N ALA A 20 12.01 20.42 5.25
CA ALA A 20 10.81 20.82 5.98
C ALA A 20 9.57 20.04 5.50
N ASP A 21 9.49 19.66 4.23
CA ASP A 21 8.38 18.89 3.68
C ASP A 21 8.24 17.51 4.34
N LEU A 22 9.33 16.98 4.93
CA LEU A 22 9.29 15.70 5.66
C LEU A 22 8.33 15.73 6.87
N LEU A 23 8.14 16.89 7.48
CA LEU A 23 7.26 17.06 8.64
C LEU A 23 5.79 17.03 8.26
N THR A 24 5.46 17.35 7.02
CA THR A 24 4.08 17.55 6.53
C THR A 24 3.65 16.48 5.51
N VAL A 25 4.53 15.52 5.17
CA VAL A 25 4.22 14.46 4.21
C VAL A 25 3.04 13.61 4.66
N SER A 26 1.93 13.71 3.92
CA SER A 26 0.72 12.90 4.11
C SER A 26 0.63 11.70 3.17
N SER A 27 1.46 11.64 2.12
CA SER A 27 1.45 10.53 1.15
C SER A 27 2.19 9.30 1.68
N LEU A 28 1.74 8.09 1.31
CA LEU A 28 2.39 6.83 1.72
C LEU A 28 3.79 6.66 1.11
N GLY A 29 4.03 7.18 -0.11
CA GLY A 29 5.33 7.15 -0.79
C GLY A 29 5.87 8.56 -1.00
N PHE A 30 7.15 8.79 -0.69
CA PHE A 30 7.78 10.10 -0.83
C PHE A 30 9.27 10.06 -1.25
N ARG A 31 9.92 8.90 -1.16
CA ARG A 31 11.39 8.78 -1.38
C ARG A 31 11.78 8.73 -2.85
N GLY A 32 10.84 8.49 -3.79
CA GLY A 32 11.15 8.36 -5.21
C GLY A 32 12.03 7.16 -5.56
N GLU A 33 11.97 6.08 -4.78
CA GLU A 33 12.84 4.91 -4.96
C GLU A 33 12.10 3.61 -5.26
N ALA A 34 10.78 3.56 -5.02
CA ALA A 34 10.03 2.31 -5.14
C ALA A 34 10.02 1.79 -6.58
N LEU A 35 9.65 2.62 -7.55
CA LEU A 35 9.55 2.21 -8.95
C LEU A 35 10.91 1.86 -9.53
N SER A 36 11.95 2.64 -9.26
CA SER A 36 13.32 2.35 -9.71
C SER A 36 13.84 1.04 -9.13
N SER A 37 13.57 0.75 -7.86
CA SER A 37 13.97 -0.49 -7.21
C SER A 37 13.26 -1.71 -7.75
N ILE A 38 11.95 -1.61 -8.03
CA ILE A 38 11.17 -2.70 -8.64
C ILE A 38 11.64 -2.94 -10.07
N ALA A 39 11.78 -1.87 -10.88
CA ALA A 39 12.20 -1.98 -12.26
C ALA A 39 13.60 -2.58 -12.42
N ALA A 40 14.50 -2.35 -11.47
CA ALA A 40 15.85 -2.93 -11.48
C ALA A 40 15.88 -4.46 -11.38
N VAL A 41 14.84 -5.08 -10.80
CA VAL A 41 14.83 -6.53 -10.50
C VAL A 41 13.64 -7.27 -11.11
N ALA A 42 12.84 -6.60 -11.92
CA ALA A 42 11.63 -7.16 -12.54
C ALA A 42 11.46 -6.69 -13.97
N GLN A 43 10.51 -7.28 -14.67
CA GLN A 43 9.96 -6.78 -15.91
C GLN A 43 8.69 -6.00 -15.59
N VAL A 44 8.72 -4.69 -15.84
CA VAL A 44 7.63 -3.78 -15.50
C VAL A 44 7.01 -3.20 -16.76
N GLU A 45 5.70 -3.20 -16.79
CA GLU A 45 4.89 -2.52 -17.79
C GLU A 45 3.95 -1.57 -17.07
N LEU A 46 3.97 -0.30 -17.46
CA LEU A 46 3.07 0.75 -16.99
C LEU A 46 2.17 1.16 -18.15
N ILE A 47 0.87 1.18 -17.91
CA ILE A 47 -0.12 1.75 -18.83
C ILE A 47 -0.84 2.84 -18.05
N SER A 48 -0.86 4.05 -18.60
CA SER A 48 -1.51 5.18 -17.92
C SER A 48 -2.17 6.12 -18.93
N LYS A 49 -3.33 6.64 -18.54
CA LYS A 49 -4.08 7.65 -19.27
C LYS A 49 -4.74 8.59 -18.27
N THR A 50 -4.66 9.90 -18.50
CA THR A 50 -5.42 10.92 -17.79
C THR A 50 -6.77 11.18 -18.46
N ALA A 51 -7.69 11.83 -17.77
CA ALA A 51 -9.01 12.16 -18.32
C ALA A 51 -8.92 13.12 -19.54
N GLU A 52 -7.90 13.99 -19.55
CA GLU A 52 -7.71 15.02 -20.59
C GLU A 52 -7.03 14.48 -21.84
N GLU A 53 -6.37 13.31 -21.78
CA GLU A 53 -5.65 12.72 -22.91
C GLU A 53 -6.56 11.82 -23.75
N LEU A 54 -6.43 11.89 -25.09
CA LEU A 54 -7.16 11.00 -26.01
C LEU A 54 -6.58 9.59 -26.02
N THR A 55 -5.26 9.48 -25.95
CA THR A 55 -4.51 8.22 -25.96
C THR A 55 -3.84 7.98 -24.61
N GLY A 56 -3.69 6.73 -24.24
CA GLY A 56 -2.85 6.33 -23.11
C GLY A 56 -1.41 6.14 -23.53
N THR A 57 -0.54 5.98 -22.56
CA THR A 57 0.88 5.66 -22.76
C THR A 57 1.19 4.32 -22.14
N ARG A 58 1.86 3.46 -22.90
CA ARG A 58 2.46 2.20 -22.45
C ARG A 58 3.95 2.38 -22.35
N TYR A 59 4.50 2.05 -21.21
CA TYR A 59 5.94 2.10 -20.93
C TYR A 59 6.41 0.74 -20.43
N GLN A 60 7.48 0.22 -21.03
CA GLN A 60 8.09 -1.05 -20.65
C GLN A 60 9.54 -0.85 -20.23
N ILE A 61 9.89 -1.37 -19.06
CA ILE A 61 11.25 -1.33 -18.49
C ILE A 61 11.60 -2.68 -17.86
N HIS A 62 12.73 -3.26 -18.25
CA HIS A 62 13.17 -4.56 -17.81
C HIS A 62 14.57 -4.48 -17.19
N GLY A 63 14.72 -4.84 -15.91
CA GLY A 63 16.02 -4.78 -15.23
C GLY A 63 16.65 -3.40 -15.21
N GLY A 64 15.83 -2.34 -15.23
CA GLY A 64 16.27 -0.96 -15.29
C GLY A 64 16.57 -0.42 -16.70
N GLN A 65 16.37 -1.23 -17.76
CA GLN A 65 16.56 -0.83 -19.15
C GLN A 65 15.19 -0.51 -19.78
N GLU A 66 15.04 0.67 -20.34
CA GLU A 66 13.86 1.03 -21.14
C GLU A 66 13.77 0.13 -22.38
N ILE A 67 12.59 -0.45 -22.63
CA ILE A 67 12.31 -1.31 -23.77
C ILE A 67 11.47 -0.55 -24.79
N SER A 68 10.38 0.09 -24.37
CA SER A 68 9.50 0.85 -25.24
C SER A 68 8.71 1.93 -24.51
N LEU A 69 8.34 2.98 -25.25
CA LEU A 69 7.43 4.04 -24.84
C LEU A 69 6.47 4.34 -25.99
N GLU A 70 5.26 3.82 -25.91
CA GLU A 70 4.29 3.81 -27.01
C GLU A 70 2.99 4.52 -26.63
N GLU A 71 2.28 5.06 -27.61
CA GLU A 71 0.89 5.49 -27.45
C GLU A 71 -0.04 4.33 -27.76
N ILE A 72 -1.04 4.13 -26.88
CA ILE A 72 -2.02 3.05 -27.02
C ILE A 72 -3.42 3.53 -26.65
N GLY A 73 -4.42 2.79 -27.08
CA GLY A 73 -5.78 2.91 -26.52
C GLY A 73 -5.80 2.32 -25.11
N ALA A 74 -6.23 3.11 -24.11
CA ALA A 74 -6.34 2.67 -22.73
C ALA A 74 -7.51 3.37 -22.04
N PRO A 75 -8.13 2.74 -21.01
CA PRO A 75 -9.04 3.43 -20.12
C PRO A 75 -8.29 4.46 -19.27
N GLU A 76 -9.02 5.42 -18.72
CA GLU A 76 -8.50 6.33 -17.70
C GLU A 76 -7.98 5.55 -16.49
N GLY A 77 -6.88 6.02 -15.90
CA GLY A 77 -6.23 5.41 -14.74
C GLY A 77 -4.83 4.91 -15.02
N THR A 78 -4.29 4.13 -14.10
CA THR A 78 -2.93 3.60 -14.19
C THR A 78 -2.91 2.11 -13.86
N THR A 79 -2.29 1.32 -14.73
CA THR A 79 -2.08 -0.12 -14.56
C THR A 79 -0.58 -0.40 -14.47
N PHE A 80 -0.17 -1.09 -13.42
CA PHE A 80 1.17 -1.65 -13.28
C PHE A 80 1.13 -3.16 -13.42
N LEU A 81 1.99 -3.69 -14.28
CA LEU A 81 2.21 -5.11 -14.44
C LEU A 81 3.67 -5.40 -14.09
N VAL A 82 3.89 -6.14 -13.00
CA VAL A 82 5.23 -6.53 -12.54
C VAL A 82 5.35 -8.03 -12.70
N ARG A 83 6.26 -8.46 -13.57
CA ARG A 83 6.47 -9.87 -13.91
C ARG A 83 7.90 -10.29 -13.63
N ASN A 84 8.09 -11.59 -13.43
CA ASN A 84 9.40 -12.22 -13.31
C ASN A 84 10.31 -11.58 -12.25
N LEU A 85 9.74 -11.28 -11.06
CA LEU A 85 10.47 -10.68 -9.95
C LEU A 85 11.76 -11.47 -9.67
N PHE A 86 12.89 -10.76 -9.54
CA PHE A 86 14.24 -11.31 -9.33
C PHE A 86 14.78 -12.20 -10.46
N TYR A 87 14.29 -12.03 -11.70
CA TYR A 87 14.75 -12.82 -12.84
C TYR A 87 16.26 -12.64 -13.12
N ASN A 88 16.78 -11.45 -12.87
CA ASN A 88 18.19 -11.07 -13.05
C ASN A 88 19.00 -11.06 -11.73
N THR A 89 18.40 -11.48 -10.62
CA THR A 89 19.05 -11.54 -9.30
C THR A 89 18.76 -12.87 -8.61
N PRO A 90 19.36 -13.98 -9.10
CA PRO A 90 19.04 -15.35 -8.66
C PRO A 90 19.32 -15.57 -7.17
N ALA A 91 20.31 -14.88 -6.60
CA ALA A 91 20.58 -14.93 -5.16
C ALA A 91 19.39 -14.42 -4.35
N ARG A 92 18.78 -13.27 -4.74
CA ARG A 92 17.57 -12.76 -4.09
C ARG A 92 16.37 -13.68 -4.28
N LYS A 93 16.22 -14.28 -5.47
CA LYS A 93 15.13 -15.21 -5.75
C LYS A 93 15.12 -16.41 -4.81
N LYS A 94 16.30 -16.90 -4.40
CA LYS A 94 16.44 -18.02 -3.43
C LYS A 94 15.94 -17.70 -2.02
N PHE A 95 15.85 -16.43 -1.66
CA PHE A 95 15.32 -16.00 -0.33
C PHE A 95 13.80 -15.89 -0.29
N LEU A 96 13.10 -15.96 -1.43
CA LEU A 96 11.65 -16.01 -1.44
C LEU A 96 11.17 -17.25 -0.70
N LYS A 97 10.18 -17.06 0.13
CA LYS A 97 9.50 -18.16 0.83
C LYS A 97 8.58 -18.91 -0.12
N SER A 98 7.83 -19.88 0.38
CA SER A 98 6.79 -20.51 -0.41
C SER A 98 5.75 -19.49 -0.90
N ALA A 99 5.13 -19.75 -2.06
CA ALA A 99 4.08 -18.86 -2.59
C ALA A 99 2.93 -18.64 -1.60
N GLN A 100 2.62 -19.62 -0.76
CA GLN A 100 1.63 -19.50 0.30
C GLN A 100 2.07 -18.52 1.38
N THR A 101 3.33 -18.59 1.82
CA THR A 101 3.88 -17.69 2.84
C THR A 101 3.97 -16.25 2.33
N GLU A 102 4.50 -16.06 1.12
CA GLU A 102 4.56 -14.73 0.49
C GLU A 102 3.16 -14.15 0.30
N GLY A 103 2.20 -14.98 -0.13
CA GLY A 103 0.81 -14.59 -0.28
C GLY A 103 0.18 -14.14 1.03
N ALA A 104 0.49 -14.79 2.16
CA ALA A 104 0.02 -14.38 3.49
C ALA A 104 0.60 -13.02 3.91
N TYR A 105 1.89 -12.75 3.62
CA TYR A 105 2.50 -11.45 3.89
C TYR A 105 1.87 -10.34 3.04
N ILE A 106 1.58 -10.61 1.75
CA ILE A 106 0.91 -9.66 0.86
C ILE A 106 -0.50 -9.36 1.37
N SER A 107 -1.29 -10.39 1.74
CA SER A 107 -2.62 -10.22 2.30
C SER A 107 -2.59 -9.31 3.53
N SER A 108 -1.71 -9.59 4.49
CA SER A 108 -1.56 -8.77 5.70
C SER A 108 -1.15 -7.31 5.40
N LEU A 109 -0.33 -7.10 4.36
CA LEU A 109 0.03 -5.74 3.92
C LEU A 109 -1.17 -5.00 3.33
N VAL A 110 -1.94 -5.67 2.45
CA VAL A 110 -3.13 -5.09 1.82
C VAL A 110 -4.21 -4.76 2.85
N GLU A 111 -4.44 -5.64 3.83
CA GLU A 111 -5.36 -5.40 4.96
C GLU A 111 -4.98 -4.15 5.76
N ARG A 112 -3.69 -3.97 6.08
CA ARG A 112 -3.21 -2.76 6.75
C ARG A 112 -3.35 -1.51 5.89
N MET A 113 -3.11 -1.61 4.60
CA MET A 113 -3.35 -0.50 3.67
C MET A 113 -4.83 -0.10 3.65
N ALA A 114 -5.74 -1.08 3.62
CA ALA A 114 -7.17 -0.84 3.69
C ALA A 114 -7.57 -0.14 5.00
N LEU A 115 -7.09 -0.64 6.14
CA LEU A 115 -7.35 -0.03 7.45
C LEU A 115 -6.82 1.42 7.55
N SER A 116 -5.72 1.73 6.88
CA SER A 116 -5.15 3.09 6.88
C SER A 116 -5.90 4.07 5.98
N ARG A 117 -6.69 3.57 5.01
CA ARG A 117 -7.40 4.36 4.01
C ARG A 117 -8.83 3.81 3.80
N PRO A 118 -9.71 4.00 4.79
CA PRO A 118 -11.11 3.56 4.70
C PRO A 118 -11.91 4.31 3.62
N ASP A 119 -11.38 5.39 3.10
CA ASP A 119 -11.90 6.20 2.00
C ASP A 119 -11.64 5.60 0.61
N ILE A 120 -10.77 4.59 0.51
CA ILE A 120 -10.40 3.97 -0.78
C ILE A 120 -11.05 2.59 -0.91
N SER A 121 -11.70 2.35 -2.05
CA SER A 121 -12.12 1.01 -2.43
C SER A 121 -10.92 0.20 -2.91
N ILE A 122 -10.66 -0.94 -2.26
CA ILE A 122 -9.55 -1.83 -2.56
C ILE A 122 -10.11 -3.20 -2.92
N ARG A 123 -9.67 -3.75 -4.04
CA ARG A 123 -9.94 -5.13 -4.43
C ARG A 123 -8.62 -5.89 -4.52
N PHE A 124 -8.47 -6.91 -3.70
CA PHE A 124 -7.31 -7.79 -3.71
C PHE A 124 -7.68 -9.18 -4.20
N ILE A 125 -7.03 -9.60 -5.28
CA ILE A 125 -7.23 -10.90 -5.90
C ILE A 125 -5.92 -11.68 -5.81
N GLN A 126 -5.99 -12.90 -5.30
CA GLN A 126 -4.86 -13.81 -5.20
C GLN A 126 -5.21 -15.14 -5.88
N ASN A 127 -4.42 -15.55 -6.87
CA ASN A 127 -4.65 -16.78 -7.64
C ASN A 127 -6.09 -16.87 -8.21
N GLY A 128 -6.60 -15.76 -8.75
CA GLY A 128 -7.94 -15.67 -9.31
C GLY A 128 -9.08 -15.57 -8.28
N GLN A 129 -8.79 -15.69 -6.99
CA GLN A 129 -9.79 -15.59 -5.92
C GLN A 129 -9.79 -14.20 -5.28
N ASN A 130 -10.98 -13.62 -5.11
CA ASN A 130 -11.17 -12.37 -4.39
C ASN A 130 -10.92 -12.61 -2.89
N ARG A 131 -9.87 -12.01 -2.32
CA ARG A 131 -9.48 -12.15 -0.91
C ARG A 131 -9.95 -10.99 -0.05
N LEU A 132 -9.97 -9.79 -0.61
CA LEU A 132 -10.47 -8.60 0.06
C LEU A 132 -11.17 -7.70 -0.97
N TYR A 133 -12.31 -7.16 -0.57
CA TYR A 133 -12.99 -6.10 -1.31
C TYR A 133 -13.56 -5.10 -0.33
N THR A 134 -13.13 -3.83 -0.41
CA THR A 134 -13.60 -2.75 0.44
C THR A 134 -14.39 -1.73 -0.36
N SER A 135 -15.38 -1.10 0.27
CA SER A 135 -16.29 -0.16 -0.40
C SER A 135 -15.72 1.26 -0.56
N GLY A 136 -14.74 1.65 0.28
CA GLY A 136 -14.27 3.04 0.32
C GLY A 136 -15.27 4.01 0.95
N ASN A 137 -16.13 3.52 1.86
CA ASN A 137 -17.22 4.28 2.48
C ASN A 137 -16.82 5.10 3.72
N HIS A 138 -15.54 5.28 3.99
CA HIS A 138 -14.97 5.93 5.19
C HIS A 138 -15.32 5.24 6.53
N ASN A 139 -15.92 4.06 6.52
CA ASN A 139 -16.32 3.36 7.73
C ASN A 139 -15.24 2.35 8.17
N LEU A 140 -14.38 2.76 9.09
CA LEU A 140 -13.33 1.89 9.63
C LEU A 140 -13.90 0.66 10.35
N LYS A 141 -15.06 0.75 10.98
CA LYS A 141 -15.68 -0.38 11.69
C LYS A 141 -16.12 -1.47 10.72
N ASP A 142 -16.63 -1.11 9.55
CA ASP A 142 -16.98 -2.07 8.49
C ASP A 142 -15.74 -2.79 7.97
N LEU A 143 -14.63 -2.08 7.82
CA LEU A 143 -13.34 -2.69 7.46
C LEU A 143 -12.85 -3.66 8.51
N ILE A 144 -12.93 -3.30 9.79
CA ILE A 144 -12.57 -4.18 10.90
C ILE A 144 -13.45 -5.43 10.90
N TYR A 145 -14.76 -5.27 10.63
CA TYR A 145 -15.66 -6.42 10.47
C TYR A 145 -15.25 -7.35 9.34
N MET A 146 -14.90 -6.79 8.17
CA MET A 146 -14.49 -7.58 7.00
C MET A 146 -13.17 -8.31 7.20
N ILE A 147 -12.21 -7.68 7.89
CA ILE A 147 -10.85 -8.21 8.05
C ILE A 147 -10.78 -9.17 9.25
N PHE A 148 -11.35 -8.80 10.39
CA PHE A 148 -11.19 -9.53 11.65
C PHE A 148 -12.45 -10.30 12.07
N GLY A 149 -13.56 -10.11 11.37
CA GLY A 149 -14.80 -10.82 11.60
C GLY A 149 -15.72 -10.19 12.64
N ARG A 150 -16.91 -10.79 12.75
CA ARG A 150 -18.02 -10.30 13.57
C ARG A 150 -17.68 -10.16 15.05
N ASP A 151 -17.03 -11.17 15.61
CA ASP A 151 -16.77 -11.22 17.04
C ASP A 151 -15.85 -10.10 17.52
N ILE A 152 -14.86 -9.75 16.70
CA ILE A 152 -13.98 -8.62 16.97
C ILE A 152 -14.76 -7.31 16.83
N ALA A 153 -15.43 -7.10 15.70
CA ALA A 153 -16.14 -5.85 15.41
C ALA A 153 -17.29 -5.54 16.41
N ALA A 154 -17.93 -6.57 16.96
CA ALA A 154 -18.99 -6.41 17.96
C ALA A 154 -18.46 -6.01 19.35
N ASN A 155 -17.18 -6.26 19.63
CA ASN A 155 -16.56 -6.04 20.92
C ASN A 155 -15.53 -4.88 20.88
N LEU A 156 -15.81 -3.86 20.11
CA LEU A 156 -14.97 -2.67 19.98
C LEU A 156 -15.58 -1.49 20.75
N LEU A 157 -14.70 -0.70 21.36
CA LEU A 157 -15.00 0.58 21.97
C LEU A 157 -14.37 1.68 21.08
N PRO A 158 -15.14 2.67 20.63
CA PRO A 158 -14.59 3.79 19.89
C PRO A 158 -13.69 4.64 20.80
N VAL A 159 -12.59 5.11 20.23
CA VAL A 159 -11.67 6.05 20.89
C VAL A 159 -11.55 7.26 20.00
N GLU A 160 -11.82 8.42 20.59
CA GLU A 160 -11.61 9.71 19.97
C GLU A 160 -11.14 10.69 21.04
N THR A 161 -9.98 11.28 20.82
CA THR A 161 -9.44 12.33 21.66
C THR A 161 -8.59 13.28 20.82
N ALA A 162 -8.62 14.55 21.17
CA ALA A 162 -7.84 15.59 20.52
C ALA A 162 -7.11 16.42 21.58
N GLY A 163 -5.82 16.65 21.36
CA GLY A 163 -4.99 17.60 22.10
C GLY A 163 -4.47 18.69 21.17
N GLU A 164 -3.63 19.55 21.68
CA GLU A 164 -3.09 20.71 20.93
C GLU A 164 -2.31 20.28 19.66
N HIS A 165 -1.60 19.15 19.71
CA HIS A 165 -0.73 18.68 18.63
C HIS A 165 -1.03 17.24 18.16
N LEU A 166 -2.03 16.59 18.75
CA LEU A 166 -2.30 15.18 18.53
C LEU A 166 -3.80 14.90 18.54
N GLN A 167 -4.29 14.24 17.50
CA GLN A 167 -5.62 13.65 17.47
C GLN A 167 -5.47 12.11 17.40
N ILE A 168 -6.17 11.40 18.28
CA ILE A 168 -6.22 9.95 18.29
C ILE A 168 -7.64 9.52 17.98
N THR A 169 -7.79 8.70 16.96
CA THR A 169 -9.08 8.08 16.59
C THR A 169 -8.89 6.59 16.33
N GLY A 170 -9.91 5.81 16.59
CA GLY A 170 -9.88 4.37 16.31
C GLY A 170 -10.75 3.56 17.24
N PHE A 171 -10.32 2.34 17.52
CA PHE A 171 -11.06 1.40 18.33
C PHE A 171 -10.14 0.64 19.28
N LEU A 172 -10.63 0.39 20.51
CA LEU A 172 -10.04 -0.53 21.45
C LEU A 172 -10.92 -1.77 21.60
N GLY A 173 -10.30 -2.93 21.73
CA GLY A 173 -11.00 -4.18 22.02
C GLY A 173 -11.42 -4.26 23.49
N LYS A 174 -12.65 -4.74 23.75
CA LYS A 174 -13.07 -5.11 25.12
C LYS A 174 -12.22 -6.28 25.62
N PRO A 175 -12.06 -6.47 26.94
CA PRO A 175 -11.27 -7.57 27.52
C PRO A 175 -11.64 -8.96 27.02
N VAL A 176 -12.90 -9.18 26.64
CA VAL A 176 -13.40 -10.46 26.10
C VAL A 176 -12.71 -10.91 24.80
N ILE A 177 -12.16 -9.98 24.03
CA ILE A 177 -11.42 -10.26 22.79
C ILE A 177 -9.90 -10.09 22.96
N SER A 178 -9.43 -9.97 24.20
CA SER A 178 -7.99 -9.86 24.49
C SER A 178 -7.21 -11.07 23.97
N ARG A 179 -6.01 -10.84 23.47
CA ARG A 179 -5.11 -11.86 22.94
C ARG A 179 -3.78 -11.84 23.68
N GLY A 180 -3.18 -13.02 23.85
CA GLY A 180 -1.83 -13.15 24.42
C GLY A 180 -0.69 -12.68 23.50
N ASN A 181 -1.03 -12.15 22.31
CA ASN A 181 -0.07 -11.62 21.35
C ASN A 181 -0.58 -10.33 20.72
N ARG A 182 0.28 -9.63 19.99
CA ARG A 182 0.01 -8.32 19.39
C ARG A 182 -0.44 -8.38 17.93
N SER A 183 -1.00 -9.50 17.49
CA SER A 183 -1.35 -9.71 16.07
C SER A 183 -2.49 -8.79 15.60
N TYR A 184 -3.33 -8.31 16.50
CA TYR A 184 -4.45 -7.40 16.19
C TYR A 184 -4.16 -5.93 16.53
N GLU A 185 -2.97 -5.62 17.04
CA GLU A 185 -2.55 -4.23 17.24
C GLU A 185 -2.15 -3.61 15.90
N ASN A 186 -2.91 -2.61 15.46
CA ASN A 186 -2.63 -1.85 14.24
C ASN A 186 -2.61 -0.37 14.56
N TYR A 187 -1.44 0.23 14.45
CA TYR A 187 -1.20 1.65 14.73
C TYR A 187 -0.81 2.37 13.45
N PHE A 188 -1.37 3.56 13.28
CA PHE A 188 -1.12 4.42 12.13
C PHE A 188 -0.79 5.83 12.58
N ILE A 189 0.23 6.44 11.98
CA ILE A 189 0.52 7.87 12.13
C ILE A 189 0.41 8.50 10.74
N ASN A 190 -0.50 9.45 10.59
CA ASN A 190 -0.78 10.12 9.31
C ASN A 190 -1.00 9.10 8.16
N GLY A 191 -1.81 8.07 8.41
CA GLY A 191 -2.10 7.00 7.45
C GLY A 191 -1.00 5.97 7.25
N ARG A 192 0.14 6.05 7.96
CA ARG A 192 1.24 5.09 7.86
C ARG A 192 1.21 4.08 8.98
N TYR A 193 1.20 2.80 8.63
CA TYR A 193 1.34 1.72 9.60
C TYR A 193 2.70 1.79 10.30
N ILE A 194 2.65 1.72 11.62
CA ILE A 194 3.85 1.69 12.47
C ILE A 194 3.83 0.52 13.44
N LYS A 195 5.01 0.10 13.85
CA LYS A 195 5.22 -0.77 15.02
C LYS A 195 5.96 0.03 16.08
N SER A 196 5.37 0.21 17.24
CA SER A 196 5.95 0.99 18.32
C SER A 196 5.81 0.28 19.66
N GLY A 197 6.94 -0.05 20.27
CA GLY A 197 6.95 -0.61 21.62
C GLY A 197 6.49 0.39 22.68
N LEU A 198 6.59 1.70 22.42
CA LEU A 198 6.08 2.73 23.31
C LEU A 198 4.54 2.73 23.34
N ILE A 199 3.92 2.74 22.15
CA ILE A 199 2.46 2.71 22.04
C ILE A 199 1.91 1.41 22.64
N SER A 200 2.50 0.27 22.30
CA SER A 200 2.07 -1.03 22.85
C SER A 200 2.26 -1.20 24.37
N LYS A 201 3.04 -0.34 25.01
CA LYS A 201 3.19 -0.33 26.47
C LYS A 201 2.20 0.62 27.16
N ALA A 202 1.67 1.59 26.41
CA ALA A 202 0.73 2.58 26.92
C ALA A 202 -0.73 2.09 26.88
N ILE A 203 -0.99 1.03 26.10
CA ILE A 203 -2.29 0.38 25.94
C ILE A 203 -2.30 -0.97 26.63
#